data_96ae7bcfecce58a463357a5df9bd260e
#
_entry.id   96ae7bcfecce58a463357a5df9bd260e
#
_cell.length_a   1.000
_cell.length_b   1.000
_cell.length_c   1.000
_cell.angle_alpha   90.00
_cell.angle_beta   90.00
_cell.angle_gamma   90.00
#
_symmetry.space_group_name_H-M   'P 1'
#
loop_
_entity.id
_entity.type
_entity.pdbx_description
1 polymer ?
#
loop_
_entity_poly.entity_id
_entity_poly.type
_entity_poly.pdbx_seq_one_letter_code
_entity_poly.pdbx_strand_id
1 'polypeptide(L)'
;MPKKQKHEDKIPIYCASMWKSIHLDVDGYLTPCCAFVGEENKHTKITDVEKVEEVSQKEFEPYREQMRKGYWPKGCVECKFAEEEGRLSKRLEHLEYVDYMFTDPEDLELEYLQLKTGRECNLECTICNAGNSTAIARRELKDGKITQRIFDLYEKGDRWATDVLEYNKINPNKDYFRIDISGGEPLMNPQHLEWLDKLKNPHLTDLFYSTNGTIIPTEKTIQIWEKFKSICISFSIDSYGEKFEKLRVNANWDKVVSNMKYITEKIVRDRLTLQDSRTVVLMT
;
A
#
# COMPACT_ATOMS: atom_id res chain seq x y z
N MET A 1 5.63 2.12 27.84
CA MET A 1 6.26 0.82 27.55
C MET A 1 5.31 0.04 26.66
N PRO A 2 5.70 -0.42 25.46
CA PRO A 2 4.85 -1.28 24.65
C PRO A 2 4.52 -2.53 25.46
N LYS A 3 3.26 -2.96 25.42
CA LYS A 3 2.83 -4.20 26.06
C LYS A 3 3.64 -5.34 25.45
N LYS A 4 4.29 -6.17 26.29
CA LYS A 4 4.98 -7.39 25.83
C LYS A 4 4.04 -8.21 24.97
N GLN A 5 4.47 -8.49 23.76
CA GLN A 5 3.64 -9.11 22.74
C GLN A 5 3.56 -10.61 23.02
N LYS A 6 2.36 -11.14 23.10
CA LYS A 6 2.07 -12.57 23.34
C LYS A 6 2.78 -13.54 22.38
N HIS A 7 3.30 -13.04 21.26
CA HIS A 7 3.92 -13.86 20.22
C HIS A 7 5.46 -13.89 20.29
N GLU A 8 6.12 -12.89 20.89
CA GLU A 8 7.58 -12.86 21.06
C GLU A 8 8.10 -13.95 22.01
N ASP A 9 7.25 -14.45 22.91
CA ASP A 9 7.60 -15.59 23.76
C ASP A 9 7.76 -16.91 22.97
N LYS A 10 7.14 -16.99 21.76
CA LYS A 10 7.18 -18.17 20.89
C LYS A 10 8.12 -17.99 19.70
N ILE A 11 8.21 -16.78 19.15
CA ILE A 11 9.00 -16.46 17.96
C ILE A 11 9.88 -15.25 18.29
N PRO A 12 11.21 -15.41 18.43
CA PRO A 12 12.14 -14.37 18.88
C PRO A 12 12.09 -13.08 18.08
N ILE A 13 11.86 -13.18 16.74
CA ILE A 13 11.69 -12.02 15.87
C ILE A 13 10.37 -12.19 15.12
N TYR A 14 9.25 -11.96 15.83
CA TYR A 14 7.95 -12.02 15.18
C TYR A 14 7.66 -10.73 14.40
N CYS A 15 7.14 -10.89 13.19
CA CYS A 15 6.67 -9.80 12.34
C CYS A 15 5.34 -10.17 11.70
N ALA A 16 4.26 -9.48 12.07
CA ALA A 16 2.93 -9.76 11.53
C ALA A 16 2.89 -9.78 10.00
N SER A 17 3.60 -8.85 9.35
CA SER A 17 3.63 -8.80 7.88
C SER A 17 4.21 -10.05 7.25
N MET A 18 5.20 -10.69 7.87
CA MET A 18 5.81 -11.91 7.33
C MET A 18 4.83 -13.10 7.34
N TRP A 19 3.85 -13.10 8.25
CA TRP A 19 2.86 -14.17 8.39
C TRP A 19 1.52 -13.85 7.73
N LYS A 20 1.09 -12.59 7.77
CA LYS A 20 -0.29 -12.19 7.52
C LYS A 20 -0.47 -11.15 6.42
N SER A 21 0.63 -10.66 5.83
CA SER A 21 0.57 -9.58 4.86
C SER A 21 1.17 -9.98 3.52
N ILE A 22 0.72 -9.30 2.48
CA ILE A 22 1.37 -9.28 1.19
C ILE A 22 1.39 -7.84 0.66
N HIS A 23 2.52 -7.45 0.12
CA HIS A 23 2.71 -6.19 -0.59
C HIS A 23 2.89 -6.47 -2.07
N LEU A 24 2.17 -5.75 -2.89
CA LEU A 24 2.26 -5.74 -4.33
C LEU A 24 2.85 -4.40 -4.76
N ASP A 25 4.04 -4.44 -5.34
CA ASP A 25 4.73 -3.22 -5.79
C ASP A 25 4.26 -2.73 -7.18
N VAL A 26 4.82 -1.60 -7.64
CA VAL A 26 4.44 -1.01 -8.94
C VAL A 26 4.80 -1.89 -10.15
N ASP A 27 5.77 -2.76 -10.04
CA ASP A 27 6.19 -3.70 -11.09
C ASP A 27 5.50 -5.07 -11.00
N GLY A 28 4.58 -5.21 -10.04
CA GLY A 28 3.80 -6.43 -9.82
C GLY A 28 4.52 -7.49 -8.98
N TYR A 29 5.64 -7.16 -8.32
CA TYR A 29 6.33 -8.10 -7.43
C TYR A 29 5.62 -8.24 -6.09
N LEU A 30 5.60 -9.45 -5.58
CA LEU A 30 4.96 -9.83 -4.31
C LEU A 30 6.02 -9.98 -3.22
N THR A 31 5.90 -9.19 -2.14
CA THR A 31 6.79 -9.20 -0.99
C THR A 31 6.01 -9.23 0.32
N PRO A 32 6.62 -9.60 1.46
CA PRO A 32 5.90 -9.65 2.74
C PRO A 32 5.36 -8.28 3.20
N CYS A 33 6.07 -7.19 2.89
CA CYS A 33 5.66 -5.82 3.23
C CYS A 33 6.40 -4.81 2.34
N CYS A 34 5.95 -3.57 2.36
CA CYS A 34 6.51 -2.46 1.58
C CYS A 34 7.94 -2.05 1.98
N ALA A 35 8.41 -2.44 3.16
CA ALA A 35 9.78 -2.17 3.63
C ALA A 35 10.73 -3.36 3.41
N PHE A 36 10.25 -4.45 2.82
CA PHE A 36 11.10 -5.61 2.54
C PHE A 36 11.99 -5.33 1.34
N VAL A 37 13.31 -5.27 1.57
CA VAL A 37 14.30 -5.08 0.51
C VAL A 37 14.70 -6.44 -0.05
N GLY A 38 14.08 -6.81 -1.14
CA GLY A 38 14.37 -8.09 -1.80
C GLY A 38 15.76 -8.15 -2.43
N GLU A 39 16.27 -9.36 -2.59
CA GLU A 39 17.36 -9.59 -3.53
C GLU A 39 16.79 -9.40 -4.94
N GLU A 40 17.43 -8.56 -5.76
CA GLU A 40 17.01 -8.32 -7.14
C GLU A 40 16.73 -9.66 -7.87
N ASN A 41 15.57 -9.74 -8.53
CA ASN A 41 15.13 -10.88 -9.33
C ASN A 41 14.75 -12.19 -8.59
N LYS A 42 14.49 -12.16 -7.28
CA LYS A 42 14.05 -13.36 -6.54
C LYS A 42 12.59 -13.35 -6.10
N HIS A 43 11.81 -12.34 -6.46
CA HIS A 43 10.40 -12.26 -6.09
C HIS A 43 9.51 -12.62 -7.26
N THR A 44 8.46 -13.35 -6.94
CA THR A 44 7.43 -13.73 -7.90
C THR A 44 6.54 -12.54 -8.22
N LYS A 45 6.14 -12.43 -9.47
CA LYS A 45 5.16 -11.43 -9.91
C LYS A 45 3.74 -11.96 -9.80
N ILE A 46 2.80 -11.05 -9.59
CA ILE A 46 1.38 -11.38 -9.61
C ILE A 46 0.96 -12.00 -10.96
N THR A 47 1.61 -11.62 -12.06
CA THR A 47 1.39 -12.22 -13.39
C THR A 47 1.74 -13.70 -13.47
N ASP A 48 2.64 -14.19 -12.61
CA ASP A 48 3.24 -15.52 -12.68
C ASP A 48 2.56 -16.55 -11.75
N VAL A 49 1.53 -16.12 -11.01
CA VAL A 49 0.78 -16.98 -10.09
C VAL A 49 -0.71 -17.01 -10.41
N GLU A 50 -1.39 -18.02 -9.92
CA GLU A 50 -2.86 -18.07 -9.96
C GLU A 50 -3.49 -17.44 -8.72
N LYS A 51 -2.80 -17.53 -7.57
CA LYS A 51 -3.26 -16.96 -6.28
C LYS A 51 -2.08 -16.39 -5.51
N VAL A 52 -2.24 -15.20 -4.96
CA VAL A 52 -1.17 -14.53 -4.20
C VAL A 52 -0.84 -15.24 -2.88
N GLU A 53 -1.80 -15.96 -2.30
CA GLU A 53 -1.62 -16.74 -1.08
C GLU A 53 -0.51 -17.80 -1.22
N GLU A 54 -0.33 -18.36 -2.42
CA GLU A 54 0.71 -19.37 -2.68
C GLU A 54 2.12 -18.81 -2.47
N VAL A 55 2.33 -17.55 -2.83
CA VAL A 55 3.61 -16.87 -2.62
C VAL A 55 3.86 -16.69 -1.12
N SER A 56 2.87 -16.18 -0.40
CA SER A 56 3.00 -16.03 1.06
C SER A 56 3.32 -17.35 1.75
N GLN A 57 2.64 -18.42 1.39
CA GLN A 57 2.80 -19.72 2.03
C GLN A 57 4.15 -20.38 1.72
N LYS A 58 4.62 -20.30 0.46
CA LYS A 58 5.81 -21.02 0.00
C LYS A 58 7.09 -20.18 0.05
N GLU A 59 7.05 -18.97 -0.51
CA GLU A 59 8.26 -18.16 -0.73
C GLU A 59 8.69 -17.41 0.52
N PHE A 60 7.76 -17.07 1.44
CA PHE A 60 8.13 -16.40 2.68
C PHE A 60 8.54 -17.37 3.80
N GLU A 61 8.32 -18.67 3.64
CA GLU A 61 8.67 -19.67 4.66
C GLU A 61 10.16 -19.67 5.06
N PRO A 62 11.14 -19.58 4.14
CA PRO A 62 12.55 -19.47 4.52
C PRO A 62 12.86 -18.25 5.40
N TYR A 63 12.13 -17.15 5.23
CA TYR A 63 12.29 -15.96 6.07
C TYR A 63 11.65 -16.16 7.44
N ARG A 64 10.47 -16.78 7.52
CA ARG A 64 9.82 -17.16 8.79
C ARG A 64 10.70 -18.12 9.59
N GLU A 65 11.32 -19.10 8.96
CA GLU A 65 12.28 -20.00 9.64
C GLU A 65 13.47 -19.25 10.25
N GLN A 66 14.02 -18.26 9.54
CA GLN A 66 15.09 -17.42 10.11
C GLN A 66 14.59 -16.67 11.35
N MET A 67 13.40 -16.07 11.27
CA MET A 67 12.80 -15.33 12.39
C MET A 67 12.50 -16.22 13.59
N ARG A 68 12.02 -17.47 13.39
CA ARG A 68 11.84 -18.47 14.47
C ARG A 68 13.16 -18.83 15.17
N LYS A 69 14.25 -18.82 14.44
CA LYS A 69 15.60 -19.07 14.95
C LYS A 69 16.27 -17.82 15.56
N GLY A 70 15.59 -16.68 15.59
CA GLY A 70 16.12 -15.41 16.10
C GLY A 70 17.05 -14.67 15.14
N TYR A 71 16.99 -14.99 13.84
CA TYR A 71 17.79 -14.31 12.82
C TYR A 71 16.91 -13.35 12.00
N TRP A 72 17.41 -12.15 11.77
CA TRP A 72 16.78 -11.22 10.87
C TRP A 72 16.98 -11.66 9.41
N PRO A 73 15.91 -11.83 8.64
CA PRO A 73 16.04 -12.01 7.20
C PRO A 73 16.76 -10.81 6.56
N LYS A 74 17.58 -11.07 5.55
CA LYS A 74 18.34 -10.03 4.87
C LYS A 74 17.46 -8.91 4.31
N GLY A 75 16.27 -9.24 3.84
CA GLY A 75 15.28 -8.27 3.36
C GLY A 75 14.65 -7.39 4.45
N CYS A 76 14.82 -7.72 5.74
CA CYS A 76 14.29 -6.97 6.88
C CYS A 76 15.30 -5.96 7.47
N VAL A 77 16.34 -5.61 6.72
CA VAL A 77 17.45 -4.76 7.16
C VAL A 77 17.01 -3.39 7.65
N GLU A 78 16.02 -2.77 7.01
CA GLU A 78 15.49 -1.46 7.38
C GLU A 78 14.85 -1.47 8.77
N CYS A 79 14.02 -2.49 9.06
CA CYS A 79 13.41 -2.65 10.38
C CYS A 79 14.48 -2.95 11.44
N LYS A 80 15.45 -3.83 11.11
CA LYS A 80 16.55 -4.15 12.02
C LYS A 80 17.31 -2.90 12.45
N PHE A 81 17.78 -2.09 11.49
CA PHE A 81 18.51 -0.86 11.79
C PHE A 81 17.68 0.16 12.56
N ALA A 82 16.39 0.31 12.19
CA ALA A 82 15.51 1.20 12.94
C ALA A 82 15.40 0.81 14.42
N GLU A 83 15.25 -0.48 14.70
CA GLU A 83 15.14 -0.99 16.08
C GLU A 83 16.46 -0.94 16.84
N GLU A 84 17.60 -1.23 16.19
CA GLU A 84 18.94 -1.06 16.77
C GLU A 84 19.24 0.40 17.15
N GLU A 85 18.69 1.38 16.40
CA GLU A 85 18.78 2.81 16.70
C GLU A 85 17.69 3.31 17.67
N GLY A 86 16.84 2.44 18.17
CA GLY A 86 15.72 2.80 19.07
C GLY A 86 14.57 3.55 18.36
N ARG A 87 14.50 3.50 17.03
CA ARG A 87 13.42 4.09 16.23
C ARG A 87 12.27 3.08 16.03
N LEU A 88 11.07 3.61 15.83
CA LEU A 88 9.92 2.80 15.42
C LEU A 88 10.16 2.21 14.03
N SER A 89 10.13 0.88 13.93
CA SER A 89 10.23 0.15 12.68
C SER A 89 8.85 -0.17 12.10
N LYS A 90 8.80 -0.50 10.81
CA LYS A 90 7.56 -0.98 10.17
C LYS A 90 7.04 -2.27 10.81
N ARG A 91 7.93 -3.13 11.29
CA ARG A 91 7.58 -4.33 12.07
C ARG A 91 6.84 -3.96 13.34
N LEU A 92 7.37 -3.05 14.14
CA LEU A 92 6.74 -2.61 15.40
C LEU A 92 5.42 -1.88 15.15
N GLU A 93 5.36 -1.03 14.13
CA GLU A 93 4.13 -0.37 13.72
C GLU A 93 3.03 -1.40 13.36
N HIS A 94 3.37 -2.43 12.57
CA HIS A 94 2.42 -3.46 12.20
C HIS A 94 2.00 -4.34 13.39
N LEU A 95 2.87 -4.51 14.37
CA LEU A 95 2.53 -5.26 15.57
C LEU A 95 1.48 -4.55 16.44
N GLU A 96 1.37 -3.22 16.37
CA GLU A 96 0.30 -2.49 17.06
C GLU A 96 -1.08 -2.81 16.49
N TYR A 97 -1.17 -3.16 15.20
CA TYR A 97 -2.44 -3.57 14.58
C TYR A 97 -2.80 -5.03 14.88
N VAL A 98 -1.80 -5.86 15.21
CA VAL A 98 -1.92 -7.32 15.37
C VAL A 98 -2.56 -7.75 16.68
N ASP A 99 -2.45 -6.96 17.75
CA ASP A 99 -3.06 -7.29 19.06
C ASP A 99 -4.58 -7.55 18.98
N TYR A 100 -5.21 -7.14 17.88
CA TYR A 100 -6.64 -7.33 17.63
C TYR A 100 -6.98 -8.55 16.76
N MET A 101 -5.98 -9.21 16.14
CA MET A 101 -6.23 -10.08 15.00
C MET A 101 -5.76 -11.52 15.15
N PHE A 102 -4.76 -11.82 15.98
CA PHE A 102 -4.12 -13.14 15.94
C PHE A 102 -4.33 -13.95 17.20
N THR A 103 -5.01 -15.06 16.99
CA THR A 103 -5.07 -16.14 17.99
C THR A 103 -3.90 -17.11 17.81
N ASP A 104 -3.43 -17.32 16.59
CA ASP A 104 -2.31 -18.20 16.27
C ASP A 104 -1.25 -17.49 15.40
N PRO A 105 -0.01 -17.31 15.91
CA PRO A 105 1.07 -16.70 15.13
C PRO A 105 1.55 -17.56 13.95
N GLU A 106 1.20 -18.85 13.91
CA GLU A 106 1.56 -19.76 12.80
C GLU A 106 0.47 -19.88 11.74
N ASP A 107 -0.70 -19.29 11.93
CA ASP A 107 -1.70 -19.19 10.89
C ASP A 107 -1.19 -18.26 9.76
N LEU A 108 -1.20 -18.78 8.53
CA LEU A 108 -0.68 -18.11 7.32
C LEU A 108 -1.79 -17.48 6.46
N GLU A 109 -2.97 -17.29 7.00
CA GLU A 109 -4.01 -16.59 6.28
C GLU A 109 -3.71 -15.11 6.08
N LEU A 110 -3.73 -14.64 4.82
CA LEU A 110 -3.53 -13.22 4.53
C LEU A 110 -4.70 -12.40 5.06
N GLU A 111 -4.40 -11.40 5.85
CA GLU A 111 -5.37 -10.50 6.48
C GLU A 111 -5.09 -9.03 6.20
N TYR A 112 -3.86 -8.71 5.76
CA TYR A 112 -3.42 -7.36 5.45
C TYR A 112 -2.83 -7.29 4.05
N LEU A 113 -3.35 -6.39 3.23
CA LEU A 113 -2.89 -6.15 1.87
C LEU A 113 -2.30 -4.75 1.74
N GLN A 114 -1.14 -4.64 1.11
CA GLN A 114 -0.50 -3.38 0.74
C GLN A 114 -0.37 -3.35 -0.79
N LEU A 115 -1.26 -2.64 -1.45
CA LEU A 115 -1.37 -2.68 -2.91
C LEU A 115 -0.93 -1.35 -3.52
N LYS A 116 0.13 -1.37 -4.32
CA LYS A 116 0.45 -0.27 -5.23
C LYS A 116 -0.28 -0.48 -6.55
N THR A 117 -1.05 0.50 -6.96
CA THR A 117 -1.91 0.42 -8.17
C THR A 117 -1.18 0.80 -9.46
N GLY A 118 0.11 0.49 -9.54
CA GLY A 118 0.98 0.89 -10.63
C GLY A 118 1.63 2.25 -10.39
N ARG A 119 2.30 2.78 -11.42
CA ARG A 119 3.06 4.04 -11.35
C ARG A 119 2.38 5.21 -12.04
N GLU A 120 1.16 5.05 -12.56
CA GLU A 120 0.47 6.16 -13.20
C GLU A 120 0.27 7.32 -12.22
N CYS A 121 0.84 8.48 -12.57
CA CYS A 121 0.81 9.68 -11.76
C CYS A 121 0.91 10.92 -12.63
N ASN A 122 0.18 11.96 -12.27
CA ASN A 122 0.18 13.25 -12.97
C ASN A 122 1.18 14.26 -12.40
N LEU A 123 1.88 13.92 -11.29
CA LEU A 123 2.82 14.82 -10.64
C LEU A 123 4.28 14.40 -10.86
N GLU A 124 5.17 15.41 -10.77
CA GLU A 124 6.62 15.28 -10.89
C GLU A 124 7.30 15.73 -9.61
N CYS A 125 6.89 15.16 -8.45
CA CYS A 125 7.38 15.55 -7.14
C CYS A 125 8.90 15.41 -7.04
N THR A 126 9.57 16.37 -6.37
CA THR A 126 11.04 16.41 -6.22
C THR A 126 11.59 15.24 -5.40
N ILE A 127 10.77 14.64 -4.55
CA ILE A 127 11.11 13.46 -3.72
C ILE A 127 10.79 12.12 -4.38
N CYS A 128 10.27 12.15 -5.61
CA CYS A 128 9.87 10.96 -6.37
C CYS A 128 10.85 10.67 -7.52
N ASN A 129 10.67 9.54 -8.20
CA ASN A 129 11.50 9.13 -9.32
C ASN A 129 10.68 8.50 -10.45
N ALA A 130 11.31 8.29 -11.60
CA ALA A 130 10.71 7.72 -12.79
C ALA A 130 10.14 6.30 -12.59
N GLY A 131 10.69 5.53 -11.66
CA GLY A 131 10.19 4.20 -11.31
C GLY A 131 8.86 4.20 -10.56
N ASN A 132 8.39 5.37 -10.05
CA ASN A 132 7.14 5.51 -9.31
C ASN A 132 6.20 6.58 -9.89
N SER A 133 6.56 7.25 -10.98
CA SER A 133 5.73 8.27 -11.63
C SER A 133 5.91 8.29 -13.13
N THR A 134 4.82 8.06 -13.85
CA THR A 134 4.80 8.16 -15.33
C THR A 134 5.08 9.58 -15.82
N ALA A 135 4.68 10.62 -15.09
CA ALA A 135 5.00 12.00 -15.45
C ALA A 135 6.52 12.25 -15.40
N ILE A 136 7.19 11.81 -14.32
CA ILE A 136 8.64 11.90 -14.20
C ILE A 136 9.33 11.08 -15.27
N ALA A 137 8.89 9.85 -15.53
CA ALA A 137 9.47 8.98 -16.55
C ALA A 137 9.42 9.63 -17.95
N ARG A 138 8.27 10.23 -18.33
CA ARG A 138 8.12 10.96 -19.60
C ARG A 138 9.03 12.17 -19.70
N ARG A 139 9.15 12.95 -18.60
CA ARG A 139 10.06 14.08 -18.54
C ARG A 139 11.52 13.64 -18.69
N GLU A 140 11.94 12.62 -17.92
CA GLU A 140 13.31 12.13 -17.96
C GLU A 140 13.69 11.51 -19.31
N LEU A 141 12.75 10.86 -19.98
CA LEU A 141 12.94 10.42 -21.36
C LEU A 141 13.15 11.60 -22.31
N LYS A 142 12.29 12.63 -22.23
CA LYS A 142 12.41 13.85 -23.02
C LYS A 142 13.73 14.58 -22.79
N ASP A 143 14.19 14.62 -21.53
CA ASP A 143 15.43 15.26 -21.12
C ASP A 143 16.68 14.40 -21.44
N GLY A 144 16.51 13.18 -21.96
CA GLY A 144 17.61 12.24 -22.25
C GLY A 144 18.26 11.63 -21.01
N LYS A 145 17.64 11.73 -19.83
CA LYS A 145 18.14 11.16 -18.57
C LYS A 145 17.90 9.66 -18.49
N ILE A 146 16.85 9.16 -19.10
CA ILE A 146 16.61 7.73 -19.33
C ILE A 146 16.51 7.44 -20.82
N THR A 147 16.80 6.19 -21.19
CA THR A 147 16.65 5.74 -22.58
C THR A 147 15.22 5.27 -22.87
N GLN A 148 14.85 5.20 -24.15
CA GLN A 148 13.58 4.61 -24.57
C GLN A 148 13.42 3.18 -24.01
N ARG A 149 14.50 2.39 -24.01
CA ARG A 149 14.49 1.04 -23.45
C ARG A 149 14.09 1.01 -21.96
N ILE A 150 14.60 1.95 -21.15
CA ILE A 150 14.25 2.05 -19.72
C ILE A 150 12.79 2.45 -19.58
N PHE A 151 12.34 3.41 -20.36
CA PHE A 151 10.93 3.84 -20.36
C PHE A 151 9.99 2.69 -20.73
N ASP A 152 10.31 1.92 -21.76
CA ASP A 152 9.53 0.73 -22.18
C ASP A 152 9.49 -0.35 -21.09
N LEU A 153 10.58 -0.49 -20.30
CA LEU A 153 10.60 -1.41 -19.15
C LEU A 153 9.62 -0.96 -18.05
N TYR A 154 9.55 0.34 -17.78
CA TYR A 154 8.58 0.88 -16.83
C TYR A 154 7.13 0.64 -17.31
N GLU A 155 6.83 0.95 -18.56
CA GLU A 155 5.49 0.70 -19.11
C GLU A 155 5.13 -0.80 -19.12
N LYS A 156 6.09 -1.66 -19.45
CA LYS A 156 5.88 -3.11 -19.40
C LYS A 156 5.66 -3.61 -17.98
N GLY A 157 6.44 -3.10 -17.01
CA GLY A 157 6.32 -3.45 -15.61
C GLY A 157 4.96 -3.06 -15.01
N ASP A 158 4.36 -1.98 -15.52
CA ASP A 158 3.12 -1.40 -15.02
C ASP A 158 1.84 -2.02 -15.61
N ARG A 159 1.93 -2.81 -16.66
CA ARG A 159 0.76 -3.35 -17.39
C ARG A 159 -0.17 -4.18 -16.54
N TRP A 160 0.35 -4.91 -15.55
CA TRP A 160 -0.48 -5.71 -14.65
C TRP A 160 -1.53 -4.87 -13.93
N ALA A 161 -1.17 -3.63 -13.56
CA ALA A 161 -2.04 -2.74 -12.80
C ALA A 161 -3.26 -2.26 -13.60
N THR A 162 -3.21 -2.36 -14.92
CA THR A 162 -4.31 -2.00 -15.82
C THR A 162 -5.22 -3.18 -16.17
N ASP A 163 -4.91 -4.39 -15.69
CA ASP A 163 -5.72 -5.59 -15.89
C ASP A 163 -6.43 -6.00 -14.60
N VAL A 164 -7.74 -5.87 -14.59
CA VAL A 164 -8.57 -6.28 -13.44
C VAL A 164 -8.45 -7.78 -13.14
N LEU A 165 -8.05 -8.59 -14.12
CA LEU A 165 -7.87 -10.04 -13.94
C LEU A 165 -6.68 -10.32 -13.01
N GLU A 166 -5.65 -9.50 -13.03
CA GLU A 166 -4.51 -9.63 -12.11
C GLU A 166 -4.94 -9.40 -10.66
N TYR A 167 -5.82 -8.42 -10.40
CA TYR A 167 -6.37 -8.20 -9.06
C TYR A 167 -7.25 -9.37 -8.57
N ASN A 168 -7.90 -10.12 -9.47
CA ASN A 168 -8.73 -11.26 -9.09
C ASN A 168 -7.90 -12.45 -8.54
N LYS A 169 -6.57 -12.44 -8.70
CA LYS A 169 -5.66 -13.39 -8.07
C LYS A 169 -5.53 -13.17 -6.55
N ILE A 170 -5.97 -12.02 -6.08
CA ILE A 170 -6.18 -11.70 -4.66
C ILE A 170 -7.62 -12.10 -4.35
N ASN A 171 -7.85 -13.07 -3.49
CA ASN A 171 -9.17 -13.68 -3.28
C ASN A 171 -10.19 -12.67 -2.71
N PRO A 172 -11.21 -12.22 -3.48
CA PRO A 172 -12.18 -11.24 -3.00
C PRO A 172 -13.21 -11.82 -2.00
N ASN A 173 -13.26 -13.15 -1.85
CA ASN A 173 -14.18 -13.81 -0.91
C ASN A 173 -13.59 -13.98 0.49
N LYS A 174 -12.36 -13.53 0.69
CA LYS A 174 -11.66 -13.61 1.97
C LYS A 174 -11.93 -12.34 2.79
N ASP A 175 -11.90 -12.48 4.11
CA ASP A 175 -11.99 -11.35 5.03
C ASP A 175 -10.59 -10.75 5.22
N TYR A 176 -10.48 -9.48 4.90
CA TYR A 176 -9.25 -8.71 5.14
C TYR A 176 -9.50 -7.73 6.28
N PHE A 177 -8.57 -7.67 7.20
CA PHE A 177 -8.62 -6.67 8.26
C PHE A 177 -8.30 -5.28 7.74
N ARG A 178 -7.25 -5.19 6.89
CA ARG A 178 -6.78 -3.92 6.37
C ARG A 178 -6.32 -4.03 4.92
N ILE A 179 -6.62 -3.02 4.15
CA ILE A 179 -6.14 -2.84 2.78
C ILE A 179 -5.57 -1.44 2.65
N ASP A 180 -4.27 -1.34 2.35
CA ASP A 180 -3.59 -0.08 2.04
C ASP A 180 -3.44 0.07 0.53
N ILE A 181 -3.97 1.15 -0.02
CA ILE A 181 -3.89 1.50 -1.44
C ILE A 181 -2.93 2.68 -1.61
N SER A 182 -1.92 2.49 -2.44
CA SER A 182 -0.94 3.51 -2.81
C SER A 182 -0.46 3.30 -4.26
N GLY A 183 0.63 3.94 -4.66
CA GLY A 183 1.20 3.79 -6.00
C GLY A 183 1.70 5.12 -6.54
N GLY A 184 1.54 5.37 -7.84
CA GLY A 184 1.69 6.69 -8.42
C GLY A 184 0.62 7.62 -7.87
N GLU A 185 -0.55 7.66 -8.50
CA GLU A 185 -1.78 8.24 -7.95
C GLU A 185 -2.92 7.21 -8.12
N PRO A 186 -3.38 6.57 -7.05
CA PRO A 186 -4.35 5.48 -7.15
C PRO A 186 -5.65 5.86 -7.86
N LEU A 187 -6.11 7.09 -7.70
CA LEU A 187 -7.35 7.55 -8.33
C LEU A 187 -7.24 7.73 -9.85
N MET A 188 -6.04 7.64 -10.44
CA MET A 188 -5.84 7.59 -11.89
C MET A 188 -6.00 6.18 -12.46
N ASN A 189 -5.87 5.14 -11.64
CA ASN A 189 -6.01 3.74 -12.06
C ASN A 189 -7.26 3.11 -11.44
N PRO A 190 -8.39 2.99 -12.18
CA PRO A 190 -9.66 2.54 -11.62
C PRO A 190 -9.77 1.02 -11.43
N GLN A 191 -8.85 0.20 -11.94
CA GLN A 191 -8.97 -1.26 -11.94
C GLN A 191 -9.02 -1.85 -10.52
N HIS A 192 -8.25 -1.29 -9.58
CA HIS A 192 -8.30 -1.71 -8.18
C HIS A 192 -9.69 -1.46 -7.54
N LEU A 193 -10.41 -0.41 -7.98
CA LEU A 193 -11.76 -0.12 -7.48
C LEU A 193 -12.76 -1.21 -7.89
N GLU A 194 -12.61 -1.79 -9.09
CA GLU A 194 -13.45 -2.90 -9.52
C GLU A 194 -13.23 -4.15 -8.68
N TRP A 195 -12.00 -4.38 -8.24
CA TRP A 195 -11.70 -5.46 -7.31
C TRP A 195 -12.21 -5.16 -5.89
N LEU A 196 -12.02 -3.96 -5.37
CA LEU A 196 -12.58 -3.55 -4.07
C LEU A 196 -14.11 -3.69 -4.03
N ASP A 197 -14.79 -3.42 -5.13
CA ASP A 197 -16.25 -3.55 -5.26
C ASP A 197 -16.74 -5.00 -5.17
N LYS A 198 -15.86 -5.98 -5.48
CA LYS A 198 -16.14 -7.42 -5.44
C LYS A 198 -15.90 -8.04 -4.06
N LEU A 199 -15.29 -7.33 -3.11
CA LEU A 199 -15.03 -7.87 -1.78
C LEU A 199 -16.33 -8.31 -1.12
N LYS A 200 -16.32 -9.54 -0.57
CA LYS A 200 -17.53 -10.14 0.04
C LYS A 200 -17.97 -9.42 1.32
N ASN A 201 -17.01 -9.07 2.17
CA ASN A 201 -17.26 -8.50 3.50
C ASN A 201 -16.46 -7.19 3.73
N PRO A 202 -16.61 -6.15 2.87
CA PRO A 202 -15.84 -4.91 3.02
C PRO A 202 -16.10 -4.20 4.35
N HIS A 203 -17.28 -4.42 4.96
CA HIS A 203 -17.63 -3.87 6.28
C HIS A 203 -16.77 -4.40 7.45
N LEU A 204 -15.93 -5.41 7.22
CA LEU A 204 -14.93 -5.90 8.19
C LEU A 204 -13.55 -5.27 7.98
N THR A 205 -13.34 -4.56 6.88
CA THR A 205 -12.03 -4.09 6.41
C THR A 205 -11.81 -2.61 6.70
N ASP A 206 -10.67 -2.27 7.30
CA ASP A 206 -10.18 -0.90 7.36
C ASP A 206 -9.43 -0.57 6.06
N LEU A 207 -9.94 0.42 5.30
CA LEU A 207 -9.37 0.84 4.02
C LEU A 207 -8.52 2.10 4.19
N PHE A 208 -7.27 2.05 3.71
CA PHE A 208 -6.36 3.18 3.74
C PHE A 208 -5.96 3.59 2.31
N TYR A 209 -6.02 4.88 2.02
CA TYR A 209 -5.57 5.46 0.75
C TYR A 209 -4.49 6.51 0.96
N SER A 210 -3.39 6.42 0.18
CA SER A 210 -2.44 7.52 0.00
C SER A 210 -2.70 8.19 -1.35
N THR A 211 -2.98 9.49 -1.37
CA THR A 211 -3.27 10.25 -2.59
C THR A 211 -2.54 11.59 -2.61
N ASN A 212 -2.22 12.08 -3.79
CA ASN A 212 -1.67 13.42 -3.98
C ASN A 212 -2.75 14.52 -3.91
N GLY A 213 -4.03 14.14 -3.84
CA GLY A 213 -5.16 15.06 -3.69
C GLY A 213 -5.54 15.84 -4.95
N THR A 214 -4.91 15.58 -6.10
CA THR A 214 -5.23 16.33 -7.34
C THR A 214 -6.46 15.82 -8.07
N ILE A 215 -6.91 14.59 -7.76
CA ILE A 215 -8.03 13.91 -8.40
C ILE A 215 -9.23 13.87 -7.44
N ILE A 216 -10.38 14.26 -7.93
CA ILE A 216 -11.65 14.10 -7.19
C ILE A 216 -12.16 12.69 -7.45
N PRO A 217 -12.47 11.89 -6.42
CA PRO A 217 -13.07 10.59 -6.59
C PRO A 217 -14.46 10.72 -7.22
N THR A 218 -14.81 9.76 -8.06
CA THR A 218 -16.17 9.69 -8.64
C THR A 218 -17.19 9.29 -7.58
N GLU A 219 -18.47 9.57 -7.82
CA GLU A 219 -19.55 9.09 -6.94
C GLU A 219 -19.51 7.56 -6.78
N LYS A 220 -19.18 6.81 -7.84
CA LYS A 220 -18.98 5.36 -7.76
C LYS A 220 -17.85 5.00 -6.81
N THR A 221 -16.73 5.73 -6.85
CA THR A 221 -15.60 5.51 -5.94
C THR A 221 -16.02 5.72 -4.49
N ILE A 222 -16.76 6.79 -4.22
CA ILE A 222 -17.27 7.09 -2.87
C ILE A 222 -18.22 5.99 -2.41
N GLN A 223 -19.16 5.54 -3.24
CA GLN A 223 -20.06 4.43 -2.94
C GLN A 223 -19.33 3.11 -2.63
N ILE A 224 -18.20 2.85 -3.30
CA ILE A 224 -17.35 1.69 -2.97
C ILE A 224 -16.73 1.88 -1.59
N TRP A 225 -16.16 3.05 -1.31
CA TRP A 225 -15.53 3.36 -0.04
C TRP A 225 -16.48 3.28 1.16
N GLU A 226 -17.74 3.66 0.97
CA GLU A 226 -18.79 3.59 2.00
C GLU A 226 -19.13 2.17 2.48
N LYS A 227 -18.79 1.16 1.69
CA LYS A 227 -19.00 -0.25 2.07
C LYS A 227 -18.04 -0.73 3.16
N PHE A 228 -16.90 -0.04 3.35
CA PHE A 228 -15.84 -0.46 4.25
C PHE A 228 -16.14 -0.08 5.71
N LYS A 229 -15.60 -0.86 6.65
CA LYS A 229 -15.70 -0.60 8.09
C LYS A 229 -15.19 0.80 8.45
N SER A 230 -14.04 1.18 7.90
CA SER A 230 -13.50 2.52 8.00
C SER A 230 -12.77 2.90 6.73
N ILE A 231 -12.63 4.21 6.49
CA ILE A 231 -11.72 4.73 5.48
C ILE A 231 -10.82 5.81 6.07
N CYS A 232 -9.52 5.66 5.82
CA CYS A 232 -8.52 6.66 6.12
C CYS A 232 -7.90 7.15 4.81
N ILE A 233 -7.99 8.45 4.54
CA ILE A 233 -7.37 9.07 3.37
C ILE A 233 -6.22 9.93 3.84
N SER A 234 -5.00 9.54 3.43
CA SER A 234 -3.77 10.26 3.69
C SER A 234 -3.45 11.13 2.48
N PHE A 235 -3.58 12.44 2.66
CA PHE A 235 -3.17 13.41 1.65
C PHE A 235 -1.68 13.71 1.78
N SER A 236 -0.96 13.51 0.70
CA SER A 236 0.49 13.73 0.64
C SER A 236 0.79 15.23 0.56
N ILE A 237 1.03 15.88 1.71
CA ILE A 237 1.24 17.32 1.85
C ILE A 237 2.60 17.57 2.52
N ASP A 238 3.59 18.05 1.74
CA ASP A 238 4.95 18.31 2.24
C ASP A 238 5.11 19.79 2.68
N SER A 239 4.23 20.67 2.22
CA SER A 239 4.26 22.11 2.52
C SER A 239 2.92 22.75 2.13
N TYR A 240 2.86 24.07 2.02
CA TYR A 240 1.66 24.82 1.61
C TYR A 240 1.99 25.92 0.57
N GLY A 241 0.97 26.34 -0.19
CA GLY A 241 1.08 27.42 -1.16
C GLY A 241 2.15 27.13 -2.22
N GLU A 242 2.89 28.16 -2.63
CA GLU A 242 3.95 28.05 -3.63
C GLU A 242 5.06 27.04 -3.27
N LYS A 243 5.33 26.82 -1.98
CA LYS A 243 6.32 25.81 -1.56
C LYS A 243 5.84 24.40 -1.87
N PHE A 244 4.56 24.13 -1.66
CA PHE A 244 3.95 22.86 -2.04
C PHE A 244 4.07 22.63 -3.55
N GLU A 245 3.74 23.63 -4.38
CA GLU A 245 3.79 23.52 -5.85
C GLU A 245 5.23 23.32 -6.36
N LYS A 246 6.22 23.89 -5.70
CA LYS A 246 7.64 23.66 -6.01
C LYS A 246 8.11 22.24 -5.69
N LEU A 247 7.60 21.65 -4.61
CA LEU A 247 7.94 20.27 -4.20
C LEU A 247 7.15 19.24 -5.00
N ARG A 248 5.87 19.54 -5.28
CA ARG A 248 4.97 18.69 -6.05
C ARG A 248 4.64 19.33 -7.39
N VAL A 249 5.65 19.30 -8.26
CA VAL A 249 5.56 19.90 -9.60
C VAL A 249 4.33 19.36 -10.35
N ASN A 250 3.63 20.24 -11.06
CA ASN A 250 2.34 20.04 -11.70
C ASN A 250 1.11 20.00 -10.74
N ALA A 251 1.29 20.15 -9.43
CA ALA A 251 0.17 20.37 -8.52
C ALA A 251 -0.22 21.85 -8.48
N ASN A 252 -1.49 22.12 -8.17
CA ASN A 252 -1.98 23.44 -7.80
C ASN A 252 -2.53 23.37 -6.38
N TRP A 253 -2.00 24.21 -5.48
CA TRP A 253 -2.30 24.19 -4.06
C TRP A 253 -3.79 24.42 -3.77
N ASP A 254 -4.37 25.45 -4.35
CA ASP A 254 -5.76 25.81 -4.08
C ASP A 254 -6.73 24.71 -4.56
N LYS A 255 -6.42 24.08 -5.70
CA LYS A 255 -7.17 22.94 -6.21
C LYS A 255 -7.06 21.74 -5.27
N VAL A 256 -5.88 21.43 -4.76
CA VAL A 256 -5.68 20.31 -3.83
C VAL A 256 -6.45 20.58 -2.53
N VAL A 257 -6.37 21.78 -1.96
CA VAL A 257 -7.13 22.15 -0.76
C VAL A 257 -8.64 22.06 -0.99
N SER A 258 -9.12 22.51 -2.15
CA SER A 258 -10.54 22.39 -2.51
C SER A 258 -10.98 20.93 -2.62
N ASN A 259 -10.16 20.09 -3.25
CA ASN A 259 -10.43 18.64 -3.37
C ASN A 259 -10.43 17.97 -2.00
N MET A 260 -9.47 18.29 -1.13
CA MET A 260 -9.41 17.77 0.24
C MET A 260 -10.68 18.11 1.02
N LYS A 261 -11.13 19.35 0.96
CA LYS A 261 -12.40 19.77 1.60
C LYS A 261 -13.58 18.98 1.06
N TYR A 262 -13.71 18.89 -0.25
CA TYR A 262 -14.79 18.14 -0.89
C TYR A 262 -14.81 16.66 -0.45
N ILE A 263 -13.67 15.99 -0.51
CA ILE A 263 -13.55 14.58 -0.12
C ILE A 263 -13.90 14.40 1.35
N THR A 264 -13.38 15.26 2.22
CA THR A 264 -13.65 15.23 3.67
C THR A 264 -15.14 15.44 3.97
N GLU A 265 -15.75 16.45 3.36
CA GLU A 265 -17.17 16.76 3.55
C GLU A 265 -18.07 15.63 3.07
N LYS A 266 -17.78 15.03 1.92
CA LYS A 266 -18.54 13.89 1.39
C LYS A 266 -18.45 12.69 2.31
N ILE A 267 -17.23 12.26 2.65
CA ILE A 267 -17.01 11.07 3.47
C ILE A 267 -17.56 11.25 4.90
N VAL A 268 -17.36 12.40 5.53
CA VAL A 268 -17.86 12.67 6.90
C VAL A 268 -19.37 12.82 6.90
N ARG A 269 -19.93 13.56 5.94
CA ARG A 269 -21.36 13.83 5.87
C ARG A 269 -22.20 12.56 5.69
N ASP A 270 -21.75 11.67 4.80
CA ASP A 270 -22.48 10.46 4.47
C ASP A 270 -22.36 9.38 5.56
N ARG A 271 -21.31 9.49 6.43
CA ARG A 271 -21.09 8.56 7.55
C ARG A 271 -21.66 8.98 8.90
N LEU A 272 -22.03 10.23 9.08
CA LEU A 272 -22.80 10.66 10.28
C LEU A 272 -24.19 10.00 10.36
N THR A 273 -24.63 9.36 9.29
CA THR A 273 -25.87 8.57 9.24
C THR A 273 -25.66 7.08 9.56
N LEU A 274 -24.41 6.58 9.63
CA LEU A 274 -24.08 5.19 9.93
C LEU A 274 -23.37 5.11 11.30
N GLN A 275 -24.04 4.51 12.27
CA GLN A 275 -23.70 4.59 13.70
C GLN A 275 -22.35 4.01 14.15
N ASP A 276 -21.46 3.48 13.30
CA ASP A 276 -20.22 2.80 13.75
C ASP A 276 -18.97 2.98 12.88
N SER A 277 -18.92 3.90 11.93
CA SER A 277 -17.73 4.05 11.07
C SER A 277 -16.81 5.19 11.51
N ARG A 278 -15.54 4.89 11.74
CA ARG A 278 -14.49 5.89 12.03
C ARG A 278 -13.87 6.37 10.71
N THR A 279 -14.04 7.63 10.38
CA THR A 279 -13.35 8.28 9.26
C THR A 279 -12.18 9.07 9.83
N VAL A 280 -10.99 8.83 9.31
CA VAL A 280 -9.78 9.57 9.66
C VAL A 280 -9.21 10.18 8.40
N VAL A 281 -9.03 11.50 8.37
CA VAL A 281 -8.32 12.21 7.32
C VAL A 281 -6.96 12.61 7.91
N LEU A 282 -5.89 12.10 7.34
CA LEU A 282 -4.53 12.43 7.73
C LEU A 282 -3.88 13.32 6.67
N MET A 283 -3.20 14.36 7.12
CA MET A 283 -2.23 15.11 6.32
C MET A 283 -0.84 14.64 6.72
N THR A 284 -0.07 14.14 5.77
CA THR A 284 1.30 13.64 5.98
C THR A 284 2.30 14.44 5.15
#